data_5868ae7712be20ece00f782ea6421e35
#
_entry.id   5868ae7712be20ece00f782ea6421e35
#
_cell.length_a   1.000
_cell.length_b   1.000
_cell.length_c   1.000
_cell.angle_alpha   90.00
_cell.angle_beta   90.00
_cell.angle_gamma   90.00
#
_symmetry.space_group_name_H-M   'P 1'
#
loop_
_entity.id
_entity.type
_entity.pdbx_description
1 polymer ?
#
loop_
_entity_poly.entity_id
_entity_poly.type
_entity_poly.pdbx_seq_one_letter_code
_entity_poly.pdbx_strand_id
1 'polypeptide(L)'
;MIDSWINAFYGFLNGLGYPHPVHPTQAHMPIGLVVGAFIFCLGAMLLHRKGLFRTAHNCLILALLFWFPTVLFGLMDWQHFYQGAWLFAFKIKMILAAVLFVLLLAGILLGRGDEPRKLLIIIYAACFLTVTGLGYFGGVIVFAGKSKPEKQYQAGAKLYEANCNGCHPNGGNVIDSNKPVQGSKKLADFDTFLSWIRSPVAPMPAFPESAINKEQAKELYDYITHVIDKE
;
A
#
# COMPACT_ATOMS: atom_id res chain seq x y z
N MET A 1 -8.05 -21.13 16.44
CA MET A 1 -9.40 -20.51 16.60
C MET A 1 -9.43 -19.10 15.96
N ILE A 2 -8.48 -18.19 16.27
CA ILE A 2 -8.42 -16.84 15.66
C ILE A 2 -8.24 -16.91 14.14
N ASP A 3 -7.33 -17.75 13.62
CA ASP A 3 -7.09 -17.91 12.19
C ASP A 3 -8.32 -18.38 11.41
N SER A 4 -9.17 -19.19 12.04
CA SER A 4 -10.42 -19.66 11.42
C SER A 4 -11.41 -18.50 11.16
N TRP A 5 -11.54 -17.56 12.10
CA TRP A 5 -12.39 -16.40 11.95
C TRP A 5 -11.85 -15.41 10.91
N ILE A 6 -10.53 -15.16 10.91
CA ILE A 6 -9.88 -14.31 9.93
C ILE A 6 -10.09 -14.88 8.52
N ASN A 7 -9.85 -16.18 8.34
CA ASN A 7 -10.03 -16.82 7.03
C ASN A 7 -11.51 -16.84 6.59
N ALA A 8 -12.46 -17.04 7.52
CA ALA A 8 -13.88 -16.96 7.20
C ALA A 8 -14.29 -15.54 6.77
N PHE A 9 -13.77 -14.49 7.44
CA PHE A 9 -14.01 -13.09 7.08
C PHE A 9 -13.50 -12.77 5.68
N TYR A 10 -12.22 -13.10 5.35
CA TYR A 10 -11.68 -12.87 4.02
C TYR A 10 -12.30 -13.78 2.96
N GLY A 11 -12.69 -14.99 3.30
CA GLY A 11 -13.49 -15.86 2.42
C GLY A 11 -14.84 -15.25 2.04
N PHE A 12 -15.53 -14.65 3.01
CA PHE A 12 -16.76 -13.90 2.76
C PHE A 12 -16.53 -12.68 1.85
N LEU A 13 -15.50 -11.86 2.12
CA LEU A 13 -15.16 -10.71 1.28
C LEU A 13 -14.79 -11.13 -0.16
N ASN A 14 -14.04 -12.21 -0.31
CA ASN A 14 -13.70 -12.78 -1.62
C ASN A 14 -14.96 -13.23 -2.38
N GLY A 15 -15.91 -13.83 -1.69
CA GLY A 15 -17.24 -14.19 -2.25
C GLY A 15 -18.05 -12.97 -2.74
N LEU A 16 -17.81 -11.79 -2.17
CA LEU A 16 -18.37 -10.51 -2.63
C LEU A 16 -17.54 -9.83 -3.75
N GLY A 17 -16.47 -10.47 -4.23
CA GLY A 17 -15.58 -9.91 -5.25
C GLY A 17 -14.51 -8.94 -4.70
N TYR A 18 -14.22 -8.96 -3.39
CA TYR A 18 -13.17 -8.14 -2.77
C TYR A 18 -12.03 -9.01 -2.21
N PRO A 19 -11.04 -9.42 -3.04
CA PRO A 19 -9.92 -10.28 -2.63
C PRO A 19 -8.70 -9.51 -2.09
N HIS A 20 -8.86 -8.27 -1.63
CA HIS A 20 -7.77 -7.37 -1.26
C HIS A 20 -7.68 -7.13 0.24
N PRO A 21 -6.50 -6.69 0.78
CA PRO A 21 -6.37 -6.23 2.15
C PRO A 21 -7.35 -5.09 2.48
N VAL A 22 -7.93 -5.13 3.69
CA VAL A 22 -8.92 -4.13 4.16
C VAL A 22 -8.24 -2.93 4.82
N HIS A 23 -7.11 -3.15 5.51
CA HIS A 23 -6.39 -2.09 6.21
C HIS A 23 -6.08 -0.84 5.36
N PRO A 24 -5.67 -0.93 4.07
CA PRO A 24 -5.39 0.27 3.28
C PRO A 24 -6.58 1.21 3.17
N THR A 25 -7.80 0.68 3.02
CA THR A 25 -9.02 1.51 2.93
C THR A 25 -9.32 2.23 4.24
N GLN A 26 -9.05 1.58 5.39
CA GLN A 26 -9.29 2.16 6.72
C GLN A 26 -8.21 3.14 7.13
N ALA A 27 -6.96 2.93 6.72
CA ALA A 27 -5.81 3.76 7.11
C ALA A 27 -5.93 5.22 6.64
N HIS A 28 -6.64 5.47 5.56
CA HIS A 28 -6.83 6.83 5.04
C HIS A 28 -7.59 7.74 6.03
N MET A 29 -8.50 7.19 6.83
CA MET A 29 -9.30 7.97 7.77
C MET A 29 -8.45 8.59 8.90
N PRO A 30 -7.72 7.83 9.74
CA PRO A 30 -6.92 8.43 10.79
C PRO A 30 -5.76 9.27 10.23
N ILE A 31 -5.15 8.90 9.10
CA ILE A 31 -4.09 9.69 8.46
C ILE A 31 -4.63 11.05 8.04
N GLY A 32 -5.73 11.10 7.28
CA GLY A 32 -6.34 12.35 6.83
C GLY A 32 -6.78 13.25 7.98
N LEU A 33 -7.37 12.67 9.03
CA LEU A 33 -7.80 13.38 10.23
C LEU A 33 -6.61 13.99 11.00
N VAL A 34 -5.49 13.28 11.15
CA VAL A 34 -4.28 13.80 11.80
C VAL A 34 -3.63 14.90 10.97
N VAL A 35 -3.57 14.75 9.64
CA VAL A 35 -3.09 15.80 8.73
C VAL A 35 -3.97 17.06 8.85
N GLY A 36 -5.29 16.88 8.81
CA GLY A 36 -6.26 17.96 9.00
C GLY A 36 -6.11 18.64 10.38
N ALA A 37 -5.96 17.84 11.45
CA ALA A 37 -5.73 18.37 12.79
C ALA A 37 -4.48 19.26 12.85
N PHE A 38 -3.37 18.83 12.24
CA PHE A 38 -2.15 19.63 12.18
C PHE A 38 -2.34 20.93 11.41
N ILE A 39 -2.98 20.88 10.24
CA ILE A 39 -3.28 22.07 9.43
C ILE A 39 -4.18 23.07 10.20
N PHE A 40 -5.25 22.58 10.84
CA PHE A 40 -6.14 23.43 11.63
C PHE A 40 -5.45 24.00 12.88
N CYS A 41 -4.54 23.22 13.51
CA CYS A 41 -3.73 23.71 14.65
C CYS A 41 -2.81 24.85 14.21
N LEU A 42 -2.11 24.70 13.07
CA LEU A 42 -1.29 25.77 12.49
C LEU A 42 -2.14 26.99 12.10
N GLY A 43 -3.29 26.78 11.47
CA GLY A 43 -4.22 27.83 11.11
C GLY A 43 -4.74 28.59 12.35
N ALA A 44 -5.03 27.87 13.44
CA ALA A 44 -5.45 28.49 14.70
C ALA A 44 -4.36 29.41 15.27
N MET A 45 -3.09 28.98 15.19
CA MET A 45 -1.94 29.75 15.64
C MET A 45 -1.70 31.00 14.78
N LEU A 46 -1.71 30.83 13.43
CA LEU A 46 -1.40 31.92 12.50
C LEU A 46 -2.52 32.95 12.40
N LEU A 47 -3.76 32.52 12.44
CA LEU A 47 -4.95 33.38 12.28
C LEU A 47 -5.58 33.78 13.61
N HIS A 48 -5.05 33.34 14.76
CA HIS A 48 -5.54 33.59 16.12
C HIS A 48 -7.03 33.21 16.28
N ARG A 49 -7.50 32.14 15.61
CA ARG A 49 -8.88 31.68 15.61
C ARG A 49 -9.11 30.44 16.45
N LYS A 50 -9.74 30.63 17.64
CA LYS A 50 -10.07 29.53 18.59
C LYS A 50 -10.91 28.41 17.96
N GLY A 51 -11.83 28.75 17.02
CA GLY A 51 -12.65 27.76 16.33
C GLY A 51 -11.85 26.74 15.54
N LEU A 52 -10.73 27.15 14.91
CA LEU A 52 -9.84 26.23 14.19
C LEU A 52 -9.16 25.25 15.14
N PHE A 53 -8.80 25.68 16.34
CA PHE A 53 -8.20 24.80 17.33
C PHE A 53 -9.20 23.74 17.84
N ARG A 54 -10.48 24.12 18.04
CA ARG A 54 -11.53 23.14 18.36
C ARG A 54 -11.71 22.11 17.24
N THR A 55 -11.67 22.55 15.98
CA THR A 55 -11.71 21.63 14.83
C THR A 55 -10.53 20.70 14.84
N ALA A 56 -9.30 21.20 15.08
CA ALA A 56 -8.11 20.37 15.22
C ALA A 56 -8.26 19.31 16.31
N HIS A 57 -8.78 19.71 17.47
CA HIS A 57 -9.03 18.80 18.59
C HIS A 57 -10.07 17.71 18.25
N ASN A 58 -11.17 18.07 17.61
CA ASN A 58 -12.18 17.11 17.16
C ASN A 58 -11.62 16.12 16.13
N CYS A 59 -10.73 16.58 15.25
CA CYS A 59 -10.04 15.68 14.31
C CYS A 59 -9.17 14.64 15.03
N LEU A 60 -8.48 14.99 16.16
CA LEU A 60 -7.74 14.01 16.95
C LEU A 60 -8.66 12.98 17.61
N ILE A 61 -9.82 13.40 18.13
CA ILE A 61 -10.81 12.50 18.72
C ILE A 61 -11.30 11.49 17.67
N LEU A 62 -11.67 11.98 16.48
CA LEU A 62 -12.08 11.12 15.37
C LEU A 62 -10.93 10.20 14.90
N ALA A 63 -9.70 10.72 14.82
CA ALA A 63 -8.53 9.93 14.47
C ALA A 63 -8.30 8.78 15.47
N LEU A 64 -8.49 9.01 16.77
CA LEU A 64 -8.39 7.98 17.79
C LEU A 64 -9.51 6.93 17.62
N LEU A 65 -10.73 7.36 17.32
CA LEU A 65 -11.85 6.43 17.07
C LEU A 65 -11.54 5.51 15.89
N PHE A 66 -11.05 6.05 14.76
CA PHE A 66 -10.69 5.27 13.58
C PHE A 66 -9.39 4.50 13.72
N TRP A 67 -8.53 4.84 14.68
CA TRP A 67 -7.30 4.11 14.96
C TRP A 67 -7.60 2.64 15.32
N PHE A 68 -8.63 2.37 16.12
CA PHE A 68 -8.99 1.01 16.55
C PHE A 68 -9.32 0.07 15.38
N PRO A 69 -10.30 0.37 14.50
CA PRO A 69 -10.57 -0.49 13.36
C PRO A 69 -9.38 -0.57 12.39
N THR A 70 -8.62 0.51 12.22
CA THR A 70 -7.43 0.52 11.36
C THR A 70 -6.38 -0.48 11.85
N VAL A 71 -6.08 -0.50 13.14
CA VAL A 71 -5.12 -1.46 13.73
C VAL A 71 -5.67 -2.87 13.68
N LEU A 72 -6.95 -3.06 14.01
CA LEU A 72 -7.60 -4.38 13.94
C LEU A 72 -7.46 -4.99 12.54
N PHE A 73 -7.90 -4.28 11.51
CA PHE A 73 -7.78 -4.77 10.13
C PHE A 73 -6.32 -4.90 9.68
N GLY A 74 -5.41 -4.04 10.19
CA GLY A 74 -3.99 -4.18 9.92
C GLY A 74 -3.38 -5.46 10.47
N LEU A 75 -3.78 -5.89 11.66
CA LEU A 75 -3.36 -7.17 12.24
C LEU A 75 -4.00 -8.36 11.52
N MET A 76 -5.27 -8.26 11.12
CA MET A 76 -5.96 -9.29 10.34
C MET A 76 -5.30 -9.47 8.96
N ASP A 77 -5.01 -8.36 8.24
CA ASP A 77 -4.31 -8.40 6.96
C ASP A 77 -2.90 -9.00 7.12
N TRP A 78 -2.16 -8.62 8.17
CA TRP A 78 -0.85 -9.16 8.45
C TRP A 78 -0.87 -10.66 8.66
N GLN A 79 -1.87 -11.18 9.38
CA GLN A 79 -2.03 -12.61 9.60
C GLN A 79 -2.45 -13.35 8.32
N HIS A 80 -3.43 -12.80 7.57
CA HIS A 80 -4.03 -13.48 6.42
C HIS A 80 -3.13 -13.44 5.18
N PHE A 81 -2.65 -12.25 4.77
CA PHE A 81 -1.89 -12.06 3.52
C PHE A 81 -0.39 -12.26 3.68
N TYR A 82 0.14 -12.07 4.89
CA TYR A 82 1.58 -12.14 5.15
C TYR A 82 1.95 -13.24 6.15
N GLN A 83 0.99 -14.12 6.51
CA GLN A 83 1.17 -15.27 7.39
C GLN A 83 1.91 -14.95 8.69
N GLY A 84 1.69 -13.76 9.22
CA GLY A 84 2.35 -13.31 10.44
C GLY A 84 3.85 -13.03 10.31
N ALA A 85 4.38 -12.84 9.10
CA ALA A 85 5.80 -12.61 8.87
C ALA A 85 6.31 -11.33 9.56
N TRP A 86 7.38 -11.43 10.36
CA TRP A 86 7.99 -10.33 11.10
C TRP A 86 9.01 -9.55 10.27
N LEU A 87 8.58 -8.95 9.16
CA LEU A 87 9.43 -8.07 8.37
C LEU A 87 9.73 -6.75 9.11
N PHE A 88 10.88 -6.13 8.80
CA PHE A 88 11.29 -4.87 9.43
C PHE A 88 10.19 -3.78 9.33
N ALA A 89 9.58 -3.63 8.16
CA ALA A 89 8.52 -2.64 7.93
C ALA A 89 7.29 -2.87 8.83
N PHE A 90 6.87 -4.13 9.08
CA PHE A 90 5.79 -4.43 10.02
C PHE A 90 6.14 -4.06 11.45
N LYS A 91 7.37 -4.39 11.91
CA LYS A 91 7.83 -4.03 13.26
C LYS A 91 7.77 -2.53 13.49
N ILE A 92 8.31 -1.73 12.56
CA ILE A 92 8.29 -0.27 12.64
C ILE A 92 6.85 0.26 12.61
N LYS A 93 5.98 -0.26 11.75
CA LYS A 93 4.56 0.16 11.71
C LYS A 93 3.84 -0.10 13.03
N MET A 94 4.05 -1.24 13.66
CA MET A 94 3.44 -1.55 14.95
C MET A 94 3.92 -0.57 16.04
N ILE A 95 5.22 -0.26 16.08
CA ILE A 95 5.79 0.74 17.01
C ILE A 95 5.18 2.12 16.72
N LEU A 96 5.17 2.57 15.47
CA LEU A 96 4.59 3.86 15.09
C LEU A 96 3.09 3.94 15.39
N ALA A 97 2.35 2.86 15.22
CA ALA A 97 0.93 2.82 15.58
C ALA A 97 0.73 2.99 17.11
N ALA A 98 1.55 2.33 17.92
CA ALA A 98 1.52 2.50 19.38
C ALA A 98 1.93 3.93 19.79
N VAL A 99 2.98 4.50 19.18
CA VAL A 99 3.39 5.89 19.41
C VAL A 99 2.28 6.85 19.02
N LEU A 100 1.63 6.66 17.88
CA LEU A 100 0.50 7.49 17.45
C LEU A 100 -0.64 7.44 18.48
N PHE A 101 -0.98 6.25 18.98
CA PHE A 101 -2.01 6.10 20.02
C PHE A 101 -1.73 6.95 21.24
N VAL A 102 -0.50 6.88 21.78
CA VAL A 102 -0.08 7.69 22.94
C VAL A 102 -0.14 9.18 22.64
N LEU A 103 0.33 9.61 21.45
CA LEU A 103 0.29 11.01 21.03
C LEU A 103 -1.15 11.53 20.86
N LEU A 104 -2.05 10.73 20.28
CA LEU A 104 -3.47 11.09 20.15
C LEU A 104 -4.11 11.27 21.52
N LEU A 105 -3.90 10.33 22.45
CA LEU A 105 -4.39 10.45 23.83
C LEU A 105 -3.84 11.71 24.52
N ALA A 106 -2.53 11.94 24.43
CA ALA A 106 -1.90 13.13 25.01
C ALA A 106 -2.48 14.42 24.41
N GLY A 107 -2.63 14.48 23.08
CA GLY A 107 -3.22 15.63 22.40
C GLY A 107 -4.66 15.90 22.82
N ILE A 108 -5.46 14.85 23.00
CA ILE A 108 -6.86 14.96 23.43
C ILE A 108 -6.95 15.39 24.90
N LEU A 109 -6.18 14.77 25.79
CA LEU A 109 -6.24 15.04 27.22
C LEU A 109 -5.72 16.44 27.58
N LEU A 110 -4.63 16.86 26.92
CA LEU A 110 -3.99 18.17 27.17
C LEU A 110 -4.66 19.31 26.37
N GLY A 111 -5.36 18.99 25.27
CA GLY A 111 -5.97 19.94 24.35
C GLY A 111 -7.36 20.45 24.75
N ARG A 112 -7.79 20.27 26.01
CA ARG A 112 -9.11 20.68 26.50
C ARG A 112 -9.30 22.20 26.63
N GLY A 113 -8.29 23.01 26.33
CA GLY A 113 -8.37 24.47 26.33
C GLY A 113 -8.76 25.06 24.99
N ASP A 114 -9.01 26.38 24.96
CA ASP A 114 -9.43 27.10 23.75
C ASP A 114 -8.27 27.57 22.88
N GLU A 115 -7.02 27.43 23.31
CA GLU A 115 -5.84 27.94 22.61
C GLU A 115 -4.70 26.92 22.53
N PRO A 116 -3.97 26.89 21.39
CA PRO A 116 -2.85 25.99 21.20
C PRO A 116 -1.66 26.45 22.08
N ARG A 117 -1.30 25.65 23.09
CA ARG A 117 -0.06 25.82 23.86
C ARG A 117 1.11 25.24 23.05
N LYS A 118 2.35 25.73 23.27
CA LYS A 118 3.57 25.23 22.59
C LYS A 118 3.69 23.70 22.62
N LEU A 119 3.40 23.08 23.76
CA LEU A 119 3.44 21.63 23.91
C LEU A 119 2.44 20.92 22.97
N LEU A 120 1.23 21.47 22.81
CA LEU A 120 0.21 20.90 21.92
C LEU A 120 0.64 20.99 20.46
N ILE A 121 1.23 22.10 20.03
CA ILE A 121 1.76 22.25 18.67
C ILE A 121 2.80 21.16 18.40
N ILE A 122 3.70 20.89 19.35
CA ILE A 122 4.70 19.81 19.25
C ILE A 122 4.02 18.44 19.14
N ILE A 123 2.97 18.17 19.94
CA ILE A 123 2.22 16.92 19.88
C ILE A 123 1.54 16.75 18.52
N TYR A 124 0.88 17.79 17.98
CA TYR A 124 0.24 17.72 16.66
C TYR A 124 1.27 17.52 15.55
N ALA A 125 2.42 18.18 15.61
CA ALA A 125 3.53 17.96 14.69
C ALA A 125 4.08 16.52 14.78
N ALA A 126 4.24 16.00 15.99
CA ALA A 126 4.67 14.61 16.22
C ALA A 126 3.65 13.61 15.67
N CYS A 127 2.34 13.84 15.86
CA CYS A 127 1.30 13.03 15.23
C CYS A 127 1.42 13.04 13.70
N PHE A 128 1.59 14.23 13.09
CA PHE A 128 1.76 14.39 11.65
C PHE A 128 2.98 13.62 11.11
N LEU A 129 4.14 13.74 11.78
CA LEU A 129 5.34 13.00 11.39
C LEU A 129 5.16 11.49 11.55
N THR A 130 4.45 11.06 12.59
CA THR A 130 4.18 9.64 12.85
C THR A 130 3.28 9.04 11.76
N VAL A 131 2.21 9.72 11.34
CA VAL A 131 1.35 9.21 10.25
C VAL A 131 2.05 9.25 8.90
N THR A 132 2.96 10.21 8.66
CA THR A 132 3.82 10.23 7.48
C THR A 132 4.73 9.01 7.45
N GLY A 133 5.35 8.66 8.58
CA GLY A 133 6.15 7.44 8.72
C GLY A 133 5.31 6.17 8.51
N LEU A 134 4.10 6.09 9.07
CA LEU A 134 3.18 4.97 8.86
C LEU A 134 2.82 4.81 7.38
N GLY A 135 2.59 5.92 6.66
CA GLY A 135 2.33 5.93 5.21
C GLY A 135 3.54 5.44 4.42
N TYR A 136 4.74 5.94 4.74
CA TYR A 136 5.99 5.51 4.09
C TYR A 136 6.23 4.01 4.22
N PHE A 137 6.18 3.46 5.44
CA PHE A 137 6.36 2.01 5.65
C PHE A 137 5.19 1.19 5.10
N GLY A 138 3.99 1.77 4.97
CA GLY A 138 2.87 1.17 4.23
C GLY A 138 3.22 0.99 2.75
N GLY A 139 3.76 2.03 2.13
CA GLY A 139 4.26 1.98 0.76
C GLY A 139 5.39 0.96 0.60
N VAL A 140 6.34 0.91 1.53
CA VAL A 140 7.41 -0.11 1.52
C VAL A 140 6.83 -1.52 1.50
N ILE A 141 5.80 -1.83 2.30
CA ILE A 141 5.17 -3.17 2.32
C ILE A 141 4.50 -3.48 0.98
N VAL A 142 3.76 -2.54 0.42
CA VAL A 142 3.02 -2.73 -0.85
C VAL A 142 3.98 -2.86 -2.04
N PHE A 143 5.11 -2.15 -2.01
CA PHE A 143 6.08 -2.11 -3.12
C PHE A 143 7.37 -2.91 -2.83
N ALA A 144 7.52 -3.54 -1.65
CA ALA A 144 8.73 -4.28 -1.27
C ALA A 144 8.93 -5.59 -2.04
N GLY A 145 7.86 -6.15 -2.64
CA GLY A 145 7.99 -7.23 -3.62
C GLY A 145 8.60 -6.76 -4.95
N LYS A 146 8.72 -5.45 -5.14
CA LYS A 146 9.49 -4.83 -6.22
C LYS A 146 10.90 -4.51 -5.70
N SER A 147 11.69 -5.55 -5.37
CA SER A 147 13.14 -5.37 -5.32
C SER A 147 13.54 -4.69 -6.63
N LYS A 148 14.28 -3.56 -6.56
CA LYS A 148 14.77 -2.94 -7.79
C LYS A 148 15.49 -4.05 -8.54
N PRO A 149 15.04 -4.43 -9.74
CA PRO A 149 15.69 -5.49 -10.47
C PRO A 149 17.14 -5.08 -10.68
N GLU A 150 18.04 -6.06 -10.70
CA GLU A 150 19.44 -5.81 -11.01
C GLU A 150 19.54 -4.90 -12.25
N LYS A 151 20.61 -4.12 -12.32
CA LYS A 151 20.76 -3.09 -13.38
C LYS A 151 20.47 -3.62 -14.79
N GLN A 152 20.82 -4.87 -15.05
CA GLN A 152 20.61 -5.54 -16.33
C GLN A 152 19.12 -5.78 -16.66
N TYR A 153 18.23 -5.88 -15.67
CA TYR A 153 16.79 -6.12 -15.88
C TYR A 153 15.93 -4.86 -15.76
N GLN A 154 16.54 -3.69 -15.49
CA GLN A 154 15.77 -2.46 -15.26
C GLN A 154 14.99 -1.98 -16.50
N ALA A 155 15.54 -2.19 -17.70
CA ALA A 155 14.85 -1.84 -18.93
C ALA A 155 13.61 -2.72 -19.13
N GLY A 156 13.75 -4.04 -18.98
CA GLY A 156 12.64 -4.99 -19.03
C GLY A 156 11.58 -4.73 -17.96
N ALA A 157 11.99 -4.35 -16.73
CA ALA A 157 11.07 -3.98 -15.66
C ALA A 157 10.21 -2.76 -16.01
N LYS A 158 10.79 -1.72 -16.61
CA LYS A 158 10.04 -0.54 -17.07
C LYS A 158 9.06 -0.90 -18.18
N LEU A 159 9.45 -1.76 -19.11
CA LEU A 159 8.57 -2.24 -20.18
C LEU A 159 7.41 -3.06 -19.60
N TYR A 160 7.67 -3.92 -18.64
CA TYR A 160 6.64 -4.70 -17.95
C TYR A 160 5.65 -3.81 -17.20
N GLU A 161 6.14 -2.85 -16.43
CA GLU A 161 5.31 -1.89 -15.70
C GLU A 161 4.38 -1.10 -16.63
N ALA A 162 4.92 -0.64 -17.77
CA ALA A 162 4.17 0.19 -18.71
C ALA A 162 3.13 -0.59 -19.54
N ASN A 163 3.39 -1.86 -19.88
CA ASN A 163 2.60 -2.59 -20.86
C ASN A 163 1.90 -3.84 -20.34
N CYS A 164 2.40 -4.46 -19.27
CA CYS A 164 1.97 -5.78 -18.81
C CYS A 164 1.33 -5.75 -17.42
N ASN A 165 1.87 -4.93 -16.52
CA ASN A 165 1.52 -4.92 -15.10
C ASN A 165 0.04 -4.61 -14.82
N GLY A 166 -0.62 -3.85 -15.70
CA GLY A 166 -2.05 -3.54 -15.58
C GLY A 166 -2.96 -4.77 -15.60
N CYS A 167 -2.60 -5.76 -16.42
CA CYS A 167 -3.33 -7.03 -16.53
C CYS A 167 -2.62 -8.19 -15.80
N HIS A 168 -1.31 -8.09 -15.65
CA HIS A 168 -0.44 -9.13 -15.07
C HIS A 168 0.36 -8.63 -13.85
N PRO A 169 -0.29 -8.13 -12.78
CA PRO A 169 0.42 -7.64 -11.61
C PRO A 169 1.24 -8.79 -10.98
N ASN A 170 2.53 -8.53 -10.75
CA ASN A 170 3.47 -9.48 -10.14
C ASN A 170 3.48 -10.87 -10.82
N GLY A 171 3.34 -10.93 -12.14
CA GLY A 171 3.31 -12.19 -12.88
C GLY A 171 1.97 -12.94 -12.83
N GLY A 172 0.97 -12.41 -12.12
CA GLY A 172 -0.38 -12.96 -12.09
C GLY A 172 -1.19 -12.66 -13.35
N ASN A 173 -2.51 -12.75 -13.25
CA ASN A 173 -3.46 -12.34 -14.28
C ASN A 173 -4.79 -11.96 -13.61
N VAL A 174 -5.19 -10.70 -13.74
CA VAL A 174 -6.43 -10.18 -13.12
C VAL A 174 -7.69 -10.55 -13.91
N ILE A 175 -7.55 -10.97 -15.19
CA ILE A 175 -8.67 -11.33 -16.05
C ILE A 175 -8.99 -12.82 -15.90
N ASP A 176 -7.96 -13.68 -15.81
CA ASP A 176 -8.10 -15.14 -15.66
C ASP A 176 -6.99 -15.64 -14.73
N SER A 177 -7.31 -15.79 -13.46
CA SER A 177 -6.34 -16.22 -12.42
C SER A 177 -5.71 -17.61 -12.69
N ASN A 178 -6.32 -18.43 -13.55
CA ASN A 178 -5.78 -19.74 -13.94
C ASN A 178 -4.72 -19.65 -15.06
N LYS A 179 -4.46 -18.45 -15.58
CA LYS A 179 -3.50 -18.19 -16.66
C LYS A 179 -2.50 -17.11 -16.27
N PRO A 180 -1.72 -17.30 -15.18
CA PRO A 180 -0.67 -16.35 -14.82
C PRO A 180 0.43 -16.30 -15.88
N VAL A 181 1.21 -15.23 -15.87
CA VAL A 181 2.46 -15.14 -16.64
C VAL A 181 3.50 -16.08 -16.04
N GLN A 182 3.56 -16.09 -14.72
CA GLN A 182 4.46 -16.94 -13.93
C GLN A 182 4.18 -18.41 -14.21
N GLY A 183 5.21 -19.19 -14.52
CA GLY A 183 5.11 -20.62 -14.90
C GLY A 183 4.46 -20.88 -16.27
N SER A 184 4.25 -19.84 -17.08
CA SER A 184 3.61 -19.99 -18.39
C SER A 184 4.50 -20.71 -19.39
N LYS A 185 3.95 -21.70 -20.10
CA LYS A 185 4.62 -22.37 -21.22
C LYS A 185 5.01 -21.41 -22.38
N LYS A 186 4.46 -20.20 -22.39
CA LYS A 186 4.82 -19.14 -23.36
C LYS A 186 6.19 -18.50 -23.06
N LEU A 187 6.77 -18.80 -21.91
CA LEU A 187 8.10 -18.37 -21.49
C LEU A 187 9.18 -19.45 -21.73
N ALA A 188 8.85 -20.57 -22.40
CA ALA A 188 9.79 -21.68 -22.62
C ALA A 188 11.06 -21.24 -23.36
N ASP A 189 10.91 -20.36 -24.35
CA ASP A 189 11.99 -19.73 -25.10
C ASP A 189 11.58 -18.35 -25.62
N PHE A 190 12.57 -17.57 -26.04
CA PHE A 190 12.34 -16.19 -26.52
C PHE A 190 11.49 -16.12 -27.77
N ASP A 191 11.65 -17.03 -28.71
CA ASP A 191 10.89 -17.01 -29.98
C ASP A 191 9.42 -17.34 -29.74
N THR A 192 9.12 -18.28 -28.85
CA THR A 192 7.77 -18.59 -28.39
C THR A 192 7.14 -17.39 -27.71
N PHE A 193 7.85 -16.72 -26.81
CA PHE A 193 7.39 -15.51 -26.15
C PHE A 193 7.15 -14.37 -27.16
N LEU A 194 8.08 -14.14 -28.07
CA LEU A 194 7.98 -13.09 -29.07
C LEU A 194 6.77 -13.31 -29.98
N SER A 195 6.57 -14.53 -30.49
CA SER A 195 5.43 -14.88 -31.33
C SER A 195 4.10 -14.67 -30.58
N TRP A 196 4.07 -15.01 -29.28
CA TRP A 196 2.88 -14.85 -28.45
C TRP A 196 2.51 -13.38 -28.25
N ILE A 197 3.46 -12.49 -27.90
CA ILE A 197 3.15 -11.06 -27.71
C ILE A 197 2.79 -10.36 -29.03
N ARG A 198 3.22 -10.91 -30.20
CA ARG A 198 2.83 -10.40 -31.53
C ARG A 198 1.42 -10.81 -31.94
N SER A 199 0.99 -12.01 -31.56
CA SER A 199 -0.31 -12.57 -31.95
C SER A 199 -0.95 -13.30 -30.75
N PRO A 200 -1.31 -12.58 -29.68
CA PRO A 200 -1.92 -13.19 -28.50
C PRO A 200 -3.39 -13.52 -28.78
N VAL A 201 -3.97 -14.33 -27.89
CA VAL A 201 -5.42 -14.56 -27.85
C VAL A 201 -6.09 -13.45 -27.04
N ALA A 202 -7.21 -12.92 -27.55
CA ALA A 202 -8.02 -11.95 -26.81
C ALA A 202 -8.38 -12.46 -25.39
N PRO A 203 -8.45 -11.59 -24.39
CA PRO A 203 -8.44 -10.12 -24.43
C PRO A 203 -7.03 -9.47 -24.36
N MET A 204 -5.94 -10.22 -24.41
CA MET A 204 -4.59 -9.66 -24.40
C MET A 204 -4.35 -8.88 -25.71
N PRO A 205 -3.91 -7.61 -25.65
CA PRO A 205 -3.61 -6.84 -26.85
C PRO A 205 -2.32 -7.36 -27.52
N ALA A 206 -2.26 -7.26 -28.87
CA ALA A 206 -1.05 -7.52 -29.61
C ALA A 206 -0.07 -6.34 -29.48
N PHE A 207 1.23 -6.64 -29.33
CA PHE A 207 2.30 -5.65 -29.30
C PHE A 207 3.10 -5.72 -30.60
N PRO A 208 2.83 -4.88 -31.61
CA PRO A 208 3.59 -4.86 -32.85
C PRO A 208 5.02 -4.37 -32.62
N GLU A 209 5.89 -4.57 -33.59
CA GLU A 209 7.31 -4.16 -33.49
C GLU A 209 7.51 -2.65 -33.31
N SER A 210 6.56 -1.85 -33.79
CA SER A 210 6.50 -0.40 -33.55
C SER A 210 6.21 -0.03 -32.09
N ALA A 211 5.58 -0.89 -31.30
CA ALA A 211 5.27 -0.67 -29.87
C ALA A 211 6.38 -1.23 -28.97
N ILE A 212 6.83 -2.47 -29.24
CA ILE A 212 7.92 -3.13 -28.52
C ILE A 212 8.82 -3.79 -29.57
N ASN A 213 9.99 -3.22 -29.86
CA ASN A 213 10.90 -3.80 -30.83
C ASN A 213 11.52 -5.11 -30.33
N LYS A 214 12.30 -5.82 -31.17
CA LYS A 214 12.85 -7.13 -30.84
C LYS A 214 13.81 -7.08 -29.65
N GLU A 215 14.60 -6.03 -29.52
CA GLU A 215 15.54 -5.82 -28.42
C GLU A 215 14.80 -5.58 -27.12
N GLN A 216 13.81 -4.70 -27.13
CA GLN A 216 12.92 -4.44 -25.99
C GLN A 216 12.14 -5.70 -25.57
N ALA A 217 11.69 -6.50 -26.54
CA ALA A 217 11.04 -7.78 -26.25
C ALA A 217 12.00 -8.77 -25.56
N LYS A 218 13.30 -8.76 -25.92
CA LYS A 218 14.31 -9.56 -25.26
C LYS A 218 14.57 -9.10 -23.84
N GLU A 219 14.70 -7.80 -23.60
CA GLU A 219 14.83 -7.23 -22.25
C GLU A 219 13.63 -7.56 -21.37
N LEU A 220 12.41 -7.48 -21.94
CA LEU A 220 11.17 -7.84 -21.26
C LEU A 220 11.13 -9.33 -20.92
N TYR A 221 11.50 -10.21 -21.83
CA TYR A 221 11.59 -11.64 -21.63
C TYR A 221 12.58 -12.00 -20.53
N ASP A 222 13.77 -11.41 -20.56
CA ASP A 222 14.80 -11.64 -19.55
C ASP A 222 14.36 -11.18 -18.16
N TYR A 223 13.66 -10.04 -18.07
CA TYR A 223 13.06 -9.59 -16.81
C TYR A 223 11.99 -10.58 -16.30
N ILE A 224 11.09 -11.04 -17.17
CA ILE A 224 10.01 -11.94 -16.77
C ILE A 224 10.60 -13.27 -16.29
N THR A 225 11.53 -13.86 -17.03
CA THR A 225 12.07 -15.20 -16.73
C THR A 225 13.05 -15.22 -15.57
N HIS A 226 13.78 -14.14 -15.30
CA HIS A 226 14.79 -14.09 -14.26
C HIS A 226 14.36 -13.40 -12.98
N VAL A 227 13.31 -12.59 -13.04
CA VAL A 227 12.80 -11.83 -11.88
C VAL A 227 11.39 -12.28 -11.52
N ILE A 228 10.42 -12.17 -12.44
CA ILE A 228 9.02 -12.48 -12.16
C ILE A 228 8.78 -13.99 -11.96
N ASP A 229 9.38 -14.84 -12.78
CA ASP A 229 9.14 -16.30 -12.77
C ASP A 229 9.90 -17.04 -11.65
N LYS A 230 10.82 -16.34 -10.96
CA LYS A 230 11.60 -16.88 -9.84
C LYS A 230 11.08 -16.49 -8.47
N GLU A 231 10.15 -15.53 -8.38
CA GLU A 231 9.45 -15.17 -7.15
C GLU A 231 8.27 -16.13 -6.91
#